data_b0b60735b11f6ae567c0d17086f1e673
#
_entry.id   b0b60735b11f6ae567c0d17086f1e673
#
_cell.length_a   1.000
_cell.length_b   1.000
_cell.length_c   1.000
_cell.angle_alpha   90.00
_cell.angle_beta   90.00
_cell.angle_gamma   90.00
#
_symmetry.space_group_name_H-M   'P 1'
#
loop_
_entity.id
_entity.type
_entity.pdbx_description
1 polymer ?
#
loop_
_entity_poly.entity_id
_entity_poly.type
_entity_poly.pdbx_seq_one_letter_code
_entity_poly.pdbx_strand_id
1 'polypeptide(L)'
;MAQIIDKKMSTTEIIRKDLERGGLTKSEDKLLKGLALLIQENKAVVVRHNNTVFVGIRKEPGVLEVHMYTVDTPNMLLGAMKVAIDAVKKAGIKKLISETENYKLITMMQKMNLPVEVKKKGKMFAWSLEIK
;
A
#
# COMPACT_ATOMS: atom_id res chain seq x y z
N MET A 1 -27.05 -13.77 -9.20
CA MET A 1 -26.30 -13.74 -8.87
C MET A 1 -25.51 -13.13 -8.70
N ALA A 2 -25.50 -12.62 -8.68
CA ALA A 2 -24.66 -12.32 -8.63
C ALA A 2 -23.92 -12.38 -7.98
N GLN A 3 -23.90 -12.51 -7.59
CA GLN A 3 -23.20 -12.61 -7.03
C GLN A 3 -22.13 -12.83 -6.89
N ILE A 4 -22.16 -13.37 -6.54
CA ILE A 4 -21.15 -14.02 -6.82
C ILE A 4 -20.08 -13.26 -7.19
N ILE A 5 -20.37 -12.72 -8.03
CA ILE A 5 -19.77 -11.80 -8.53
C ILE A 5 -19.06 -10.93 -7.64
N ASP A 6 -19.68 -10.69 -6.64
CA ASP A 6 -19.19 -9.79 -5.72
C ASP A 6 -18.21 -10.33 -4.79
N LYS A 7 -17.76 -11.50 -5.05
CA LYS A 7 -16.75 -12.03 -4.25
C LYS A 7 -15.55 -11.15 -4.34
N LYS A 8 -15.42 -10.29 -3.40
CA LYS A 8 -14.18 -9.60 -3.20
C LYS A 8 -13.16 -10.62 -2.75
N MET A 9 -11.97 -10.54 -3.29
CA MET A 9 -10.87 -11.36 -2.83
C MET A 9 -10.56 -11.01 -1.39
N SER A 10 -10.14 -11.99 -0.60
CA SER A 10 -9.69 -11.72 0.75
C SER A 10 -8.40 -10.90 0.71
N THR A 11 -8.12 -10.18 1.76
CA THR A 11 -6.88 -9.40 1.89
C THR A 11 -5.66 -10.30 1.70
N THR A 12 -5.68 -11.48 2.28
CA THR A 12 -4.59 -12.46 2.15
C THR A 12 -4.40 -12.88 0.70
N GLU A 13 -5.48 -13.13 -0.04
CA GLU A 13 -5.39 -13.51 -1.44
C GLU A 13 -4.81 -12.40 -2.31
N ILE A 14 -5.17 -11.16 -2.05
CA ILE A 14 -4.64 -10.01 -2.78
C ILE A 14 -3.13 -9.93 -2.59
N ILE A 15 -2.67 -10.03 -1.35
CA ILE A 15 -1.25 -9.97 -1.04
C ILE A 15 -0.51 -11.13 -1.71
N ARG A 16 -1.06 -12.32 -1.66
CA ARG A 16 -0.47 -13.49 -2.31
C ARG A 16 -0.33 -13.31 -3.82
N LYS A 17 -1.38 -12.86 -4.48
CA LYS A 17 -1.36 -12.69 -5.92
C LYS A 17 -0.39 -11.59 -6.35
N ASP A 18 -0.31 -10.52 -5.60
CA ASP A 18 0.65 -9.45 -5.88
C ASP A 18 2.08 -9.98 -5.74
N LEU A 19 2.37 -10.72 -4.68
CA LEU A 19 3.69 -11.31 -4.46
C LEU A 19 4.06 -12.33 -5.52
N GLU A 20 3.11 -13.17 -5.93
CA GLU A 20 3.32 -14.14 -7.00
C GLU A 20 3.68 -13.45 -8.30
N ARG A 21 3.00 -12.37 -8.64
CA ARG A 21 3.27 -11.59 -9.84
C ARG A 21 4.68 -11.00 -9.80
N GLY A 22 5.17 -10.65 -8.62
CA GLY A 22 6.52 -10.13 -8.45
C GLY A 22 7.58 -11.21 -8.25
N GLY A 23 7.20 -12.49 -8.27
CA GLY A 23 8.15 -13.58 -8.07
C GLY A 23 8.60 -13.79 -6.64
N LEU A 24 7.82 -13.29 -5.67
CA LEU A 24 8.21 -13.31 -4.25
C LEU A 24 7.48 -14.37 -3.43
N THR A 25 7.09 -15.48 -4.05
CA THR A 25 6.29 -16.51 -3.38
C THR A 25 6.98 -17.15 -2.17
N LYS A 26 8.30 -17.21 -2.18
CA LYS A 26 9.04 -17.83 -1.06
C LYS A 26 8.94 -17.08 0.26
N SER A 27 8.66 -15.77 0.20
CA SER A 27 8.58 -14.93 1.38
C SER A 27 7.15 -14.72 1.87
N GLU A 28 6.20 -15.30 1.16
CA GLU A 28 4.78 -15.02 1.38
C GLU A 28 4.29 -15.32 2.78
N ASP A 29 4.54 -16.54 3.27
CA ASP A 29 4.07 -16.93 4.61
C ASP A 29 4.74 -16.09 5.71
N LYS A 30 6.01 -15.82 5.56
CA LYS A 30 6.77 -15.03 6.51
C LYS A 30 6.25 -13.60 6.58
N LEU A 31 5.96 -13.02 5.41
CA LEU A 31 5.40 -11.68 5.32
C LEU A 31 4.02 -11.61 5.98
N LEU A 32 3.15 -12.57 5.70
CA LEU A 32 1.80 -12.59 6.25
C LEU A 32 1.80 -12.77 7.76
N LYS A 33 2.68 -13.62 8.28
CA LYS A 33 2.81 -13.80 9.73
C LYS A 33 3.34 -12.56 10.41
N GLY A 34 4.36 -11.92 9.82
CA GLY A 34 4.92 -10.70 10.35
C GLY A 34 3.91 -9.57 10.36
N LEU A 35 3.13 -9.46 9.29
CA LEU A 35 2.10 -8.44 9.18
C LEU A 35 0.99 -8.65 10.23
N ALA A 36 0.55 -9.89 10.41
CA ALA A 36 -0.47 -10.20 11.40
C ALA A 36 -0.01 -9.79 12.81
N LEU A 37 1.25 -10.04 13.12
CA LEU A 37 1.83 -9.67 14.40
C LEU A 37 1.84 -8.15 14.59
N LEU A 38 2.25 -7.41 13.56
CA LEU A 38 2.30 -5.96 13.61
C LEU A 38 0.90 -5.36 13.81
N ILE A 39 -0.10 -5.92 13.17
CA ILE A 39 -1.49 -5.47 13.34
C ILE A 39 -1.95 -5.73 14.77
N GLN A 40 -1.66 -6.92 15.29
CA GLN A 40 -2.03 -7.30 16.65
C GLN A 40 -1.39 -6.37 17.68
N GLU A 41 -0.16 -5.94 17.45
CA GLU A 41 0.55 -5.02 18.35
C GLU A 41 0.24 -3.55 18.08
N ASN A 42 -0.69 -3.27 17.19
CA ASN A 42 -1.07 -1.91 16.78
C ASN A 42 0.10 -1.11 16.18
N LYS A 43 1.01 -1.81 15.52
CA LYS A 43 2.14 -1.20 14.83
C LYS A 43 1.90 -1.06 13.33
N ALA A 44 0.84 -1.64 12.83
CA ALA A 44 0.45 -1.55 11.43
C ALA A 44 -1.03 -1.27 11.30
N VAL A 45 -1.39 -0.52 10.27
CA VAL A 45 -2.79 -0.25 9.90
C VAL A 45 -3.00 -0.74 8.49
N VAL A 46 -4.19 -1.22 8.20
CA VAL A 46 -4.53 -1.73 6.87
C VAL A 46 -5.73 -0.97 6.34
N VAL A 47 -5.60 -0.46 5.13
CA VAL A 47 -6.69 0.19 4.41
C VAL A 47 -6.93 -0.61 3.14
N ARG A 48 -8.15 -1.01 2.93
CA ARG A 48 -8.53 -1.75 1.73
C ARG A 48 -9.60 -1.01 0.94
N HIS A 49 -9.44 -0.99 -0.38
CA HIS A 49 -10.44 -0.45 -1.29
C HIS A 49 -10.46 -1.35 -2.53
N ASN A 50 -11.62 -1.95 -2.81
CA ASN A 50 -11.76 -2.96 -3.86
C ASN A 50 -10.74 -4.09 -3.65
N ASN A 51 -9.88 -4.36 -4.62
CA ASN A 51 -8.84 -5.39 -4.53
C ASN A 51 -7.45 -4.78 -4.40
N THR A 52 -7.37 -3.66 -3.72
CA THR A 52 -6.10 -3.00 -3.37
C THR A 52 -6.00 -2.89 -1.86
N VAL A 53 -4.85 -3.28 -1.34
CA VAL A 53 -4.57 -3.25 0.10
C VAL A 53 -3.37 -2.35 0.34
N PHE A 54 -3.53 -1.39 1.23
CA PHE A 54 -2.42 -0.55 1.70
C PHE A 54 -2.09 -0.95 3.12
N VAL A 55 -0.83 -1.23 3.38
CA VAL A 55 -0.36 -1.55 4.72
C VAL A 55 0.56 -0.41 5.16
N GLY A 56 0.21 0.25 6.26
CA GLY A 56 1.04 1.30 6.83
C GLY A 56 1.67 0.82 8.13
N ILE A 57 2.99 0.82 8.19
CA ILE A 57 3.72 0.43 9.38
C ILE A 57 4.16 1.69 10.11
N ARG A 58 3.84 1.79 11.40
CA ARG A 58 4.18 2.96 12.20
C ARG A 58 5.68 2.99 12.47
N LYS A 59 6.34 4.03 12.00
CA LYS A 59 7.79 4.23 12.20
C LYS A 59 8.08 5.25 13.29
N GLU A 60 7.35 6.37 13.24
CA GLU A 60 7.46 7.47 14.21
C GLU A 60 6.06 8.05 14.36
N PRO A 61 5.80 8.85 15.39
CA PRO A 61 4.50 9.50 15.50
C PRO A 61 4.16 10.30 14.24
N GLY A 62 3.04 9.96 13.62
CA GLY A 62 2.59 10.64 12.41
C GLY A 62 3.25 10.17 11.12
N VAL A 63 4.15 9.18 11.15
CA VAL A 63 4.85 8.68 9.97
C VAL A 63 4.54 7.20 9.75
N LEU A 64 4.05 6.86 8.55
CA LEU A 64 3.81 5.47 8.15
C LEU A 64 4.68 5.08 6.98
N GLU A 65 5.24 3.87 7.05
CA GLU A 65 5.87 3.24 5.90
C GLU A 65 4.78 2.45 5.18
N VAL A 66 4.55 2.76 3.91
CA VAL A 66 3.41 2.23 3.16
C VAL A 66 3.83 1.14 2.18
N HIS A 67 3.10 0.05 2.19
CA HIS A 67 3.24 -1.02 1.20
C HIS A 67 1.89 -1.22 0.54
N MET A 68 1.88 -1.37 -0.77
CA MET A 68 0.66 -1.56 -1.53
C MET A 68 0.66 -2.93 -2.22
N TYR A 69 -0.46 -3.62 -2.11
CA TYR A 69 -0.67 -4.89 -2.79
C TYR A 69 -1.97 -4.79 -3.58
N THR A 70 -1.95 -5.10 -4.86
CA THR A 70 -3.12 -4.90 -5.69
C THR A 70 -3.20 -5.88 -6.86
N VAL A 71 -4.45 -6.18 -7.23
CA VAL A 71 -4.76 -6.85 -8.49
C VAL A 71 -5.74 -5.99 -9.30
N ASP A 72 -5.96 -4.74 -8.87
CA ASP A 72 -6.83 -3.81 -9.59
C ASP A 72 -6.14 -3.22 -10.82
N THR A 73 -6.95 -2.70 -11.73
CA THR A 73 -6.45 -1.97 -12.90
C THR A 73 -5.91 -0.60 -12.48
N PRO A 74 -5.07 0.05 -13.29
CA PRO A 74 -4.56 1.38 -12.95
C PRO A 74 -5.64 2.42 -12.67
N ASN A 75 -6.76 2.36 -13.38
CA ASN A 75 -7.85 3.30 -13.15
C ASN A 75 -8.50 3.12 -11.77
N MET A 76 -8.68 1.88 -11.36
CA MET A 76 -9.21 1.57 -10.04
C MET A 76 -8.21 1.93 -8.94
N LEU A 77 -6.93 1.83 -9.24
CA LEU A 77 -5.87 2.16 -8.31
C LEU A 77 -5.87 3.63 -7.91
N LEU A 78 -6.16 4.53 -8.83
CA LEU A 78 -6.26 5.96 -8.52
C LEU A 78 -7.32 6.23 -7.46
N GLY A 79 -8.48 5.58 -7.58
CA GLY A 79 -9.54 5.70 -6.58
C GLY A 79 -9.11 5.16 -5.22
N ALA A 80 -8.43 4.01 -5.23
CA ALA A 80 -7.93 3.39 -3.99
C ALA A 80 -6.91 4.28 -3.29
N MET A 81 -6.03 4.92 -4.05
CA MET A 81 -5.03 5.83 -3.49
C MET A 81 -5.68 7.04 -2.82
N LYS A 82 -6.73 7.60 -3.44
CA LYS A 82 -7.46 8.72 -2.84
C LYS A 82 -8.11 8.33 -1.52
N VAL A 83 -8.71 7.15 -1.47
CA VAL A 83 -9.33 6.62 -0.26
C VAL A 83 -8.27 6.42 0.84
N ALA A 84 -7.12 5.86 0.48
CA ALA A 84 -6.05 5.62 1.45
C ALA A 84 -5.49 6.93 2.01
N ILE A 85 -5.25 7.92 1.15
CA ILE A 85 -4.73 9.22 1.58
C ILE A 85 -5.73 9.90 2.52
N ASP A 86 -7.01 9.85 2.19
CA ASP A 86 -8.06 10.43 3.00
C ASP A 86 -8.12 9.76 4.38
N ALA A 87 -8.01 8.43 4.41
CA ALA A 87 -8.03 7.67 5.64
C ALA A 87 -6.87 8.02 6.56
N VAL A 88 -5.64 8.13 6.02
CA VAL A 88 -4.47 8.47 6.84
C VAL A 88 -4.52 9.92 7.31
N LYS A 89 -5.07 10.80 6.49
CA LYS A 89 -5.27 12.21 6.87
C LYS A 89 -6.22 12.32 8.07
N LYS A 90 -7.33 11.59 8.04
CA LYS A 90 -8.28 11.57 9.14
C LYS A 90 -7.69 10.94 10.41
N ALA A 91 -6.73 10.05 10.25
CA ALA A 91 -6.06 9.41 11.38
C ALA A 91 -4.94 10.27 11.97
N GLY A 92 -4.71 11.45 11.43
CA GLY A 92 -3.67 12.36 11.93
C GLY A 92 -2.26 12.05 11.46
N ILE A 93 -2.13 11.22 10.43
CA ILE A 93 -0.83 10.89 9.84
C ILE A 93 -0.35 12.09 9.03
N LYS A 94 0.90 12.44 9.21
CA LYS A 94 1.49 13.62 8.56
C LYS A 94 2.42 13.30 7.42
N LYS A 95 2.95 12.10 7.36
CA LYS A 95 3.92 11.73 6.33
C LYS A 95 3.83 10.24 6.01
N LEU A 96 3.92 9.94 4.72
CA LEU A 96 4.03 8.57 4.22
C LEU A 96 5.40 8.40 3.60
N ILE A 97 6.05 7.27 3.85
CA ILE A 97 7.35 6.94 3.26
C ILE A 97 7.30 5.51 2.70
N SER A 98 8.13 5.23 1.72
CA SER A 98 8.32 3.86 1.25
C SER A 98 9.52 3.79 0.30
N GLU A 99 9.84 2.56 -0.10
CA GLU A 99 10.84 2.30 -1.13
C GLU A 99 10.21 1.34 -2.13
N THR A 100 10.47 1.55 -3.40
CA THR A 100 9.92 0.72 -4.47
C THR A 100 10.90 0.62 -5.64
N GLU A 101 10.91 -0.52 -6.32
CA GLU A 101 11.64 -0.66 -7.56
C GLU A 101 10.79 -0.15 -8.73
N ASN A 102 9.48 -0.03 -8.52
CA ASN A 102 8.53 0.33 -9.56
C ASN A 102 8.17 1.80 -9.50
N TYR A 103 8.68 2.57 -10.46
CA TYR A 103 8.43 3.99 -10.54
C TYR A 103 6.96 4.33 -10.91
N LYS A 104 6.19 3.36 -11.34
CA LYS A 104 4.78 3.60 -11.75
C LYS A 104 3.95 4.19 -10.62
N LEU A 105 4.11 3.71 -9.40
CA LEU A 105 3.38 4.25 -8.26
C LEU A 105 3.74 5.72 -8.03
N ILE A 106 5.01 6.05 -8.13
CA ILE A 106 5.49 7.42 -7.99
C ILE A 106 4.90 8.30 -9.09
N THR A 107 4.90 7.81 -10.33
CA THR A 107 4.31 8.53 -11.46
C THR A 107 2.82 8.82 -11.21
N MET A 108 2.09 7.84 -10.68
CA MET A 108 0.68 8.01 -10.37
C MET A 108 0.47 9.11 -9.33
N MET A 109 1.29 9.12 -8.28
CA MET A 109 1.19 10.16 -7.26
C MET A 109 1.49 11.54 -7.83
N GLN A 110 2.48 11.64 -8.72
CA GLN A 110 2.82 12.90 -9.40
C GLN A 110 1.65 13.38 -10.28
N LYS A 111 1.01 12.47 -10.99
CA LYS A 111 -0.15 12.80 -11.81
C LYS A 111 -1.35 13.27 -10.99
N MET A 112 -1.43 12.85 -9.75
CA MET A 112 -2.47 13.32 -8.82
C MET A 112 -2.11 14.67 -8.19
N ASN A 113 -1.02 15.27 -8.61
CA ASN A 113 -0.50 16.54 -8.06
C ASN A 113 -0.15 16.45 -6.57
N LEU A 114 0.27 15.28 -6.13
CA LEU A 114 0.73 15.10 -4.75
C LEU A 114 2.19 15.53 -4.63
N PRO A 115 2.57 16.18 -3.53
CA PRO A 115 3.95 16.68 -3.34
C PRO A 115 4.91 15.57 -2.92
N VAL A 116 5.05 14.56 -3.78
CA VAL A 116 5.92 13.43 -3.51
C VAL A 116 7.38 13.79 -3.79
N GLU A 117 8.26 13.47 -2.84
CA GLU A 117 9.70 13.63 -3.01
C GLU A 117 10.31 12.26 -3.26
N VAL A 118 11.25 12.17 -4.19
CA VAL A 118 11.85 10.90 -4.62
C VAL A 118 13.37 11.00 -4.58
N LYS A 119 14.00 9.95 -4.04
CA LYS A 119 15.45 9.82 -4.07
C LYS A 119 15.78 8.43 -4.57
N LYS A 120 16.72 8.33 -5.51
CA LYS A 120 17.15 7.05 -6.01
C LYS A 120 18.21 6.45 -5.07
N LYS A 121 18.02 5.17 -4.71
CA LYS A 121 18.97 4.43 -3.88
C LYS A 121 19.27 3.11 -4.57
N GLY A 122 20.32 3.06 -5.38
CA GLY A 122 20.65 1.85 -6.14
C GLY A 122 19.53 1.48 -7.09
N LYS A 123 18.93 0.31 -6.91
CA LYS A 123 17.81 -0.15 -7.73
C LYS A 123 16.47 0.33 -7.22
N MET A 124 16.44 0.91 -6.02
CA MET A 124 15.19 1.33 -5.38
C MET A 124 15.00 2.84 -5.52
N PHE A 125 13.75 3.24 -5.44
CA PHE A 125 13.36 4.65 -5.34
C PHE A 125 12.74 4.84 -3.96
N ALA A 126 13.37 5.65 -3.12
CA ALA A 126 12.79 6.03 -1.83
C ALA A 126 11.92 7.25 -2.05
N TRP A 127 10.67 7.21 -1.61
CA TRP A 127 9.77 8.34 -1.78
C TRP A 127 9.14 8.73 -0.45
N SER A 128 8.76 9.99 -0.36
CA SER A 128 8.02 10.48 0.78
C SER A 128 6.92 11.43 0.32
N LEU A 129 5.82 11.43 1.05
CA LEU A 129 4.67 12.28 0.77
C LEU A 129 4.20 12.92 2.06
N GLU A 130 4.21 14.24 2.12
CA GLU A 130 3.65 14.94 3.27
C GLU A 130 2.14 15.06 3.12
N ILE A 131 1.43 14.75 4.18
CA ILE A 131 -0.03 14.82 4.23
C ILE A 131 -0.43 16.14 4.88
N LYS A 132 -1.13 16.95 4.13
CA LYS A 132 -1.57 18.28 4.62
C LYS A 132 -3.06 18.32 4.89
#